data_ee85cb0ba7a22eff9070ecb85c424337
#
_entry.id   ee85cb0ba7a22eff9070ecb85c424337
#
_cell.length_a   1.000
_cell.length_b   1.000
_cell.length_c   1.000
_cell.angle_alpha   90.00
_cell.angle_beta   90.00
_cell.angle_gamma   90.00
#
_symmetry.space_group_name_H-M   'P 1'
#
loop_
_entity.id
_entity.type
_entity.pdbx_description
1 polymer ?
#
loop_
_entity_poly.entity_id
_entity_poly.type
_entity_poly.pdbx_seq_one_letter_code
_entity_poly.pdbx_strand_id
1 'polypeptide(L)'
;IMDKANETFNEKASSLVFVRACGCEPCLESKNLRLKIVAHKGNFAIKKIRNFEELAGEDVIFTHRMLKNGIESNEYWLVTDSFYKDLNPSNKAKFTSNTQVLENFGKVKLNYFQLSSPEPRNSKVESRSRIVNWFTQAAYFSKAKFGKKSFRK
;
A
#
# COMPACT_ATOMS: atom_id res chain seq x y z
N ILE A 1 1.85 11.95 5.46
CA ILE A 1 2.43 11.00 4.47
C ILE A 1 1.49 9.82 4.27
N MET A 2 1.05 9.13 5.34
CA MET A 2 0.21 7.92 5.24
C MET A 2 -1.15 8.20 4.58
N ASP A 3 -1.83 9.30 4.94
CA ASP A 3 -3.09 9.71 4.30
C ASP A 3 -2.90 9.92 2.80
N LYS A 4 -1.85 10.67 2.42
CA LYS A 4 -1.53 10.93 1.01
C LYS A 4 -1.20 9.64 0.23
N ALA A 5 -0.48 8.70 0.87
CA ALA A 5 -0.18 7.41 0.25
C ALA A 5 -1.45 6.61 -0.02
N ASN A 6 -2.38 6.59 0.93
CA ASN A 6 -3.66 5.91 0.78
C ASN A 6 -4.53 6.55 -0.31
N GLU A 7 -4.63 7.88 -0.31
CA GLU A 7 -5.36 8.64 -1.33
C GLU A 7 -4.81 8.37 -2.73
N THR A 8 -3.48 8.51 -2.90
CA THR A 8 -2.80 8.25 -4.18
C THR A 8 -2.98 6.80 -4.64
N PHE A 9 -2.90 5.84 -3.71
CA PHE A 9 -3.13 4.43 -4.02
C PHE A 9 -4.56 4.21 -4.52
N ASN A 10 -5.55 4.74 -3.82
CA ASN A 10 -6.95 4.59 -4.17
C ASN A 10 -7.28 5.23 -5.52
N GLU A 11 -6.71 6.40 -5.80
CA GLU A 11 -6.83 7.08 -7.09
C GLU A 11 -6.24 6.22 -8.22
N LYS A 12 -5.02 5.72 -8.04
CA LYS A 12 -4.35 4.87 -9.04
C LYS A 12 -5.04 3.52 -9.23
N ALA A 13 -5.43 2.87 -8.15
CA ALA A 13 -6.16 1.60 -8.22
C ALA A 13 -7.51 1.77 -8.93
N SER A 14 -8.21 2.87 -8.72
CA SER A 14 -9.46 3.18 -9.43
C SER A 14 -9.21 3.42 -10.91
N SER A 15 -8.13 4.12 -11.28
CA SER A 15 -7.76 4.33 -12.68
C SER A 15 -7.41 3.04 -13.41
N LEU A 16 -6.76 2.08 -12.73
CA LEU A 16 -6.46 0.76 -13.28
C LEU A 16 -7.72 -0.04 -13.61
N VAL A 17 -8.77 0.07 -12.81
CA VAL A 17 -10.08 -0.54 -13.11
C VAL A 17 -10.64 -0.03 -14.43
N PHE A 18 -10.40 1.24 -14.74
CA PHE A 18 -10.93 1.89 -15.94
C PHE A 18 -10.20 1.49 -17.24
N VAL A 19 -8.92 1.15 -17.13
CA VAL A 19 -8.03 0.88 -18.30
C VAL A 19 -8.03 -0.59 -18.72
N ARG A 20 -8.74 -1.47 -18.00
CA ARG A 20 -8.72 -2.91 -18.28
C ARG A 20 -9.44 -3.26 -19.57
N ALA A 21 -8.70 -3.87 -20.51
CA ALA A 21 -9.27 -4.40 -21.76
C ALA A 21 -9.66 -5.89 -21.67
N CYS A 22 -9.14 -6.63 -20.68
CA CYS A 22 -9.43 -8.04 -20.52
C CYS A 22 -10.41 -8.29 -19.37
N GLY A 23 -11.29 -9.29 -19.52
CA GLY A 23 -12.18 -9.77 -18.47
C GLY A 23 -11.62 -10.95 -17.69
N CYS A 24 -10.28 -11.14 -17.67
CA CYS A 24 -9.67 -12.25 -16.93
C CYS A 24 -9.80 -12.02 -15.41
N GLU A 25 -9.85 -13.11 -14.64
CA GLU A 25 -10.06 -13.10 -13.21
C GLU A 25 -9.06 -12.20 -12.45
N PRO A 26 -7.73 -12.22 -12.70
CA PRO A 26 -6.80 -11.31 -12.03
C PRO A 26 -7.10 -9.82 -12.29
N CYS A 27 -7.58 -9.49 -13.49
CA CYS A 27 -8.00 -8.13 -13.80
C CYS A 27 -9.29 -7.73 -13.09
N LEU A 28 -10.23 -8.64 -12.92
CA LEU A 28 -11.47 -8.41 -12.17
C LEU A 28 -11.16 -8.22 -10.68
N GLU A 29 -10.27 -9.03 -10.13
CA GLU A 29 -9.87 -8.96 -8.72
C GLU A 29 -9.06 -7.70 -8.37
N SER A 30 -8.44 -7.03 -9.34
CA SER A 30 -7.68 -5.80 -9.07
C SER A 30 -8.52 -4.66 -8.46
N LYS A 31 -9.86 -4.71 -8.58
CA LYS A 31 -10.77 -3.78 -7.88
C LYS A 31 -10.75 -3.98 -6.35
N ASN A 32 -10.35 -5.18 -5.91
CA ASN A 32 -10.30 -5.57 -4.51
C ASN A 32 -8.93 -5.27 -3.85
N LEU A 33 -7.99 -4.69 -4.60
CA LEU A 33 -6.71 -4.27 -4.04
C LEU A 33 -6.91 -3.27 -2.90
N ARG A 34 -6.25 -3.52 -1.78
CA ARG A 34 -6.27 -2.69 -0.57
C ARG A 34 -4.83 -2.42 -0.13
N LEU A 35 -4.63 -1.28 0.51
CA LEU A 35 -3.32 -0.84 0.98
C LEU A 35 -3.18 -1.09 2.47
N LYS A 36 -2.19 -1.89 2.85
CA LYS A 36 -1.73 -2.03 4.23
C LYS A 36 -0.45 -1.22 4.38
N ILE A 37 -0.39 -0.34 5.37
CA ILE A 37 0.79 0.46 5.66
C ILE A 37 1.34 0.03 7.00
N VAL A 38 2.62 -0.32 7.02
CA VAL A 38 3.35 -0.66 8.25
C VAL A 38 4.46 0.36 8.44
N ALA A 39 4.59 0.91 9.64
CA ALA A 39 5.65 1.85 9.98
C ALA A 39 6.30 1.52 11.32
N HIS A 40 7.63 1.55 11.31
CA HIS A 40 8.47 1.33 12.46
C HIS A 40 9.56 2.41 12.52
N LYS A 41 9.94 2.80 13.72
CA LYS A 41 11.09 3.65 13.96
C LYS A 41 12.19 2.81 14.60
N GLY A 42 13.25 2.59 13.86
CA GLY A 42 14.37 1.74 14.26
C GLY A 42 15.64 2.06 13.48
N ASN A 43 16.65 1.23 13.64
CA ASN A 43 17.96 1.37 13.02
C ASN A 43 18.09 0.42 11.82
N PHE A 44 18.76 0.87 10.79
CA PHE A 44 19.05 0.04 9.63
C PHE A 44 20.41 0.38 9.06
N ALA A 45 21.02 -0.56 8.38
CA ALA A 45 22.22 -0.36 7.58
C ALA A 45 21.86 -0.39 6.10
N ILE A 46 22.52 0.44 5.31
CA ILE A 46 22.44 0.37 3.86
C ILE A 46 23.58 -0.51 3.37
N LYS A 47 23.24 -1.64 2.76
CA LYS A 47 24.20 -2.56 2.14
C LYS A 47 24.18 -2.37 0.64
N LYS A 48 25.31 -2.03 0.07
CA LYS A 48 25.46 -1.91 -1.39
C LYS A 48 25.94 -3.23 -1.98
N ILE A 49 25.15 -3.80 -2.87
CA ILE A 49 25.46 -5.02 -3.60
C ILE A 49 25.48 -4.69 -5.09
N ARG A 50 26.66 -4.51 -5.67
CA ARG A 50 26.84 -4.03 -7.06
C ARG A 50 26.12 -2.68 -7.27
N ASN A 51 25.05 -2.67 -8.06
CA ASN A 51 24.28 -1.48 -8.40
C ASN A 51 22.99 -1.33 -7.57
N PHE A 52 22.76 -2.19 -6.58
CA PHE A 52 21.59 -2.20 -5.75
C PHE A 52 21.95 -1.79 -4.31
N GLU A 53 21.06 -1.01 -3.71
CA GLU A 53 21.13 -0.69 -2.29
C GLU A 53 20.00 -1.44 -1.57
N GLU A 54 20.37 -2.21 -0.54
CA GLU A 54 19.43 -2.94 0.31
C GLU A 54 19.47 -2.39 1.72
N LEU A 55 18.29 -2.34 2.33
CA LEU A 55 18.17 -2.09 3.76
C LEU A 55 18.40 -3.40 4.51
N ALA A 56 19.29 -3.40 5.49
CA ALA A 56 19.62 -4.55 6.32
C ALA A 56 19.57 -4.17 7.80
N GLY A 57 19.16 -5.12 8.63
CA GLY A 57 19.11 -4.95 10.08
C GLY A 57 17.93 -5.67 10.70
N GLU A 58 17.97 -5.84 12.01
CA GLU A 58 16.93 -6.50 12.78
C GLU A 58 15.59 -5.74 12.65
N ASP A 59 15.61 -4.41 12.73
CA ASP A 59 14.41 -3.58 12.60
C ASP A 59 13.77 -3.66 11.20
N VAL A 60 14.55 -3.94 10.16
CA VAL A 60 14.03 -4.20 8.82
C VAL A 60 13.27 -5.53 8.81
N ILE A 61 13.85 -6.59 9.37
CA ILE A 61 13.21 -7.92 9.50
C ILE A 61 11.95 -7.80 10.36
N PHE A 62 12.03 -7.09 11.46
CA PHE A 62 10.90 -6.83 12.34
C PHE A 62 9.74 -6.17 11.61
N THR A 63 10.02 -5.13 10.83
CA THR A 63 9.00 -4.43 10.03
C THR A 63 8.33 -5.37 9.03
N HIS A 64 9.09 -6.25 8.37
CA HIS A 64 8.50 -7.27 7.49
C HIS A 64 7.65 -8.29 8.26
N ARG A 65 8.03 -8.66 9.47
CA ARG A 65 7.24 -9.58 10.30
C ARG A 65 5.92 -8.95 10.76
N MET A 66 5.89 -7.64 10.97
CA MET A 66 4.64 -6.94 11.29
C MET A 66 3.56 -7.08 10.21
N LEU A 67 3.91 -7.37 8.95
CA LEU A 67 2.93 -7.66 7.90
C LEU A 67 2.19 -8.99 8.12
N LYS A 68 2.78 -9.92 8.87
CA LYS A 68 2.18 -11.19 9.27
C LYS A 68 1.54 -11.05 10.65
N ASN A 69 0.54 -10.21 10.76
CA ASN A 69 -0.18 -9.92 11.99
C ASN A 69 -1.60 -10.52 11.97
N GLY A 70 -2.27 -10.54 13.13
CA GLY A 70 -3.62 -11.08 13.29
C GLY A 70 -4.75 -10.05 13.08
N ILE A 71 -4.51 -8.94 12.38
CA ILE A 71 -5.56 -7.95 12.09
C ILE A 71 -6.39 -8.46 10.91
N GLU A 72 -7.68 -8.69 11.14
CA GLU A 72 -8.58 -9.26 10.13
C GLU A 72 -8.88 -8.30 8.96
N SER A 73 -8.68 -7.00 9.15
CA SER A 73 -8.89 -6.01 8.09
C SER A 73 -7.88 -6.14 6.95
N ASN A 74 -8.33 -5.85 5.74
CA ASN A 74 -7.47 -5.77 4.56
C ASN A 74 -6.91 -4.37 4.30
N GLU A 75 -7.37 -3.35 5.05
CA GLU A 75 -6.95 -1.96 4.89
C GLU A 75 -6.73 -1.32 6.26
N TYR A 76 -5.47 -1.13 6.62
CA TYR A 76 -5.10 -0.58 7.93
C TYR A 76 -3.70 0.04 7.90
N TRP A 77 -3.46 0.91 8.86
CA TRP A 77 -2.13 1.37 9.23
C TRP A 77 -1.72 0.69 10.53
N LEU A 78 -0.54 0.13 10.55
CA LEU A 78 0.04 -0.56 11.70
C LEU A 78 1.36 0.09 12.05
N VAL A 79 1.51 0.54 13.28
CA VAL A 79 2.71 1.22 13.74
C VAL A 79 3.20 0.63 15.06
N THR A 80 4.51 0.66 15.26
CA THR A 80 5.10 0.29 16.54
C THR A 80 4.90 1.39 17.58
N ASP A 81 5.06 1.04 18.85
CA ASP A 81 4.99 2.00 19.95
C ASP A 81 6.05 3.11 19.82
N SER A 82 7.25 2.77 19.30
CA SER A 82 8.31 3.75 19.02
C SER A 82 7.90 4.80 17.98
N PHE A 83 7.23 4.37 16.90
CA PHE A 83 6.71 5.27 15.87
C PHE A 83 5.48 6.04 16.37
N TYR A 84 4.60 5.37 17.10
CA TYR A 84 3.38 5.97 17.64
C TYR A 84 3.65 7.17 18.55
N LYS A 85 4.71 7.11 19.37
CA LYS A 85 5.12 8.21 20.26
C LYS A 85 5.42 9.51 19.52
N ASP A 86 5.89 9.42 18.29
CA ASP A 86 6.25 10.58 17.46
C ASP A 86 5.05 11.14 16.66
N LEU A 87 3.89 10.49 16.71
CA LEU A 87 2.69 11.00 16.05
C LEU A 87 2.09 12.21 16.79
N ASN A 88 1.47 13.09 16.02
CA ASN A 88 0.70 14.20 16.59
C ASN A 88 -0.51 13.70 17.39
N PRO A 89 -0.95 14.41 18.44
CA PRO A 89 -2.07 13.99 19.29
C PRO A 89 -3.36 13.68 18.53
N SER A 90 -3.69 14.46 17.52
CA SER A 90 -4.86 14.25 16.66
C SER A 90 -4.80 12.94 15.86
N ASN A 91 -3.61 12.52 15.46
CA ASN A 91 -3.42 11.26 14.78
C ASN A 91 -3.40 10.08 15.75
N LYS A 92 -2.80 10.27 16.95
CA LYS A 92 -2.79 9.24 18.00
C LYS A 92 -4.20 8.78 18.39
N ALA A 93 -5.14 9.70 18.47
CA ALA A 93 -6.53 9.40 18.86
C ALA A 93 -7.24 8.41 17.91
N LYS A 94 -6.73 8.23 16.68
CA LYS A 94 -7.30 7.30 15.69
C LYS A 94 -6.83 5.86 15.89
N PHE A 95 -5.76 5.63 16.62
CA PHE A 95 -5.13 4.32 16.75
C PHE A 95 -5.64 3.54 17.97
N THR A 96 -5.81 2.26 17.78
CA THR A 96 -6.12 1.30 18.84
C THR A 96 -4.87 0.47 19.14
N SER A 97 -4.55 0.29 20.42
CA SER A 97 -3.43 -0.55 20.84
C SER A 97 -3.83 -2.02 20.87
N ASN A 98 -2.95 -2.87 20.38
CA ASN A 98 -3.08 -4.33 20.46
C ASN A 98 -1.71 -4.96 20.75
N THR A 99 -1.70 -6.03 21.52
CA THR A 99 -0.49 -6.83 21.77
C THR A 99 -0.55 -8.09 20.95
N GLN A 100 0.45 -8.29 20.10
CA GLN A 100 0.53 -9.47 19.24
C GLN A 100 1.83 -10.23 19.48
N VAL A 101 1.81 -11.52 19.18
CA VAL A 101 3.00 -12.36 19.18
C VAL A 101 3.54 -12.43 17.77
N LEU A 102 4.73 -11.86 17.57
CA LEU A 102 5.42 -11.93 16.30
C LEU A 102 6.50 -13.02 16.36
N GLU A 103 6.59 -13.80 15.29
CA GLU A 103 7.59 -14.86 15.15
C GLU A 103 9.00 -14.29 15.35
N ASN A 104 9.77 -14.88 16.25
CA ASN A 104 11.14 -14.51 16.69
C ASN A 104 11.25 -13.20 17.50
N PHE A 105 10.17 -12.44 17.70
CA PHE A 105 10.19 -11.18 18.46
C PHE A 105 9.33 -11.22 19.73
N GLY A 106 8.58 -12.30 19.90
CA GLY A 106 7.73 -12.48 21.09
C GLY A 106 6.52 -11.54 21.13
N LYS A 107 6.13 -11.13 22.34
CA LYS A 107 4.98 -10.22 22.56
C LYS A 107 5.38 -8.79 22.25
N VAL A 108 4.71 -8.18 21.27
CA VAL A 108 4.96 -6.80 20.82
C VAL A 108 3.68 -5.99 20.91
N LYS A 109 3.79 -4.79 21.50
CA LYS A 109 2.71 -3.82 21.51
C LYS A 109 2.72 -3.05 20.19
N LEU A 110 1.62 -3.14 19.46
CA LEU A 110 1.41 -2.49 18.18
C LEU A 110 0.18 -1.57 18.26
N ASN A 111 0.18 -0.51 17.49
CA ASN A 111 -0.95 0.39 17.39
C ASN A 111 -1.44 0.36 15.96
N TYR A 112 -2.74 0.14 15.76
CA TYR A 112 -3.31 0.08 14.42
C TYR A 112 -4.51 1.01 14.28
N PHE A 113 -4.72 1.49 13.08
CA PHE A 113 -5.86 2.27 12.67
C PHE A 113 -6.48 1.59 11.45
N GLN A 114 -7.70 1.12 11.61
CA GLN A 114 -8.49 0.53 10.53
C GLN A 114 -9.09 1.64 9.69
N LEU A 115 -8.79 1.63 8.40
CA LEU A 115 -9.49 2.51 7.47
C LEU A 115 -10.88 1.92 7.21
N SER A 116 -11.90 2.75 7.24
CA SER A 116 -13.22 2.34 6.75
C SER A 116 -13.04 1.96 5.30
N SER A 117 -13.23 0.67 4.97
CA SER A 117 -13.15 0.22 3.59
C SER A 117 -14.10 1.08 2.77
N PRO A 118 -13.63 1.81 1.76
CA PRO A 118 -14.57 2.39 0.81
C PRO A 118 -15.41 1.24 0.28
N GLU A 119 -16.71 1.49 0.11
CA GLU A 119 -17.64 0.60 -0.59
C GLU A 119 -16.92 -0.12 -1.72
N PRO A 120 -17.22 -1.40 -2.00
CA PRO A 120 -16.57 -2.12 -3.09
C PRO A 120 -16.58 -1.20 -4.29
N ARG A 121 -15.40 -0.95 -4.87
CA ARG A 121 -15.25 -0.03 -6.00
C ARG A 121 -16.14 -0.53 -7.15
N ASN A 122 -17.44 -0.27 -7.01
CA ASN A 122 -18.45 -0.50 -8.04
C ASN A 122 -18.20 0.50 -9.18
N SER A 123 -17.11 0.28 -9.91
CA SER A 123 -17.13 0.73 -11.29
C SER A 123 -18.27 -0.06 -11.93
N LYS A 124 -19.38 0.59 -12.24
CA LYS A 124 -20.24 0.13 -13.33
C LYS A 124 -19.28 -0.05 -14.49
N VAL A 125 -18.88 -1.28 -14.74
CA VAL A 125 -18.16 -1.63 -15.95
C VAL A 125 -19.22 -1.44 -17.04
N GLU A 126 -19.36 -0.20 -17.52
CA GLU A 126 -20.02 -0.01 -18.79
C GLU A 126 -19.27 -0.92 -19.76
N SER A 127 -20.00 -1.81 -20.38
CA SER A 127 -19.52 -2.68 -21.44
C SER A 127 -19.06 -1.80 -22.61
N ARG A 128 -17.88 -1.18 -22.44
CA ARG A 128 -17.25 -0.45 -23.53
C ARG A 128 -16.79 -1.44 -24.57
N SER A 129 -17.06 -1.14 -25.81
CA SER A 129 -16.61 -1.95 -26.95
C SER A 129 -15.10 -2.25 -26.80
N ARG A 130 -14.69 -3.47 -27.17
CA ARG A 130 -13.28 -3.92 -27.15
C ARG A 130 -12.33 -2.92 -27.84
N ILE A 131 -12.83 -2.27 -28.88
CA ILE A 131 -12.10 -1.28 -29.68
C ILE A 131 -11.81 -0.01 -28.84
N VAL A 132 -12.81 0.51 -28.12
CA VAL A 132 -12.64 1.69 -27.26
C VAL A 132 -11.67 1.40 -26.13
N ASN A 133 -11.75 0.20 -25.53
CA ASN A 133 -10.81 -0.21 -24.50
C ASN A 133 -9.37 -0.32 -25.02
N TRP A 134 -9.18 -0.82 -26.24
CA TRP A 134 -7.86 -0.90 -26.88
C TRP A 134 -7.26 0.51 -27.12
N PHE A 135 -8.03 1.46 -27.65
CA PHE A 135 -7.58 2.83 -27.83
C PHE A 135 -7.26 3.54 -26.50
N THR A 136 -8.06 3.31 -25.46
CA THR A 136 -7.81 3.88 -24.14
C THR A 136 -6.52 3.33 -23.53
N GLN A 137 -6.25 2.03 -23.70
CA GLN A 137 -4.98 1.42 -23.28
C GLN A 137 -3.80 1.96 -24.07
N ALA A 138 -3.89 2.05 -25.38
CA ALA A 138 -2.81 2.61 -26.21
C ALA A 138 -2.48 4.04 -25.81
N ALA A 139 -3.49 4.86 -25.56
CA ALA A 139 -3.30 6.24 -25.07
C ALA A 139 -2.67 6.29 -23.66
N TYR A 140 -3.06 5.38 -22.75
CA TYR A 140 -2.48 5.30 -21.40
C TYR A 140 -0.99 4.90 -21.46
N PHE A 141 -0.65 3.86 -22.20
CA PHE A 141 0.73 3.39 -22.33
C PHE A 141 1.62 4.36 -23.08
N SER A 142 1.10 5.08 -24.09
CA SER A 142 1.84 6.12 -24.78
C SER A 142 2.14 7.29 -23.83
N LYS A 143 1.16 7.76 -23.04
CA LYS A 143 1.37 8.77 -22.02
C LYS A 143 2.38 8.34 -20.96
N ALA A 144 2.30 7.08 -20.49
CA ALA A 144 3.25 6.53 -19.53
C ALA A 144 4.68 6.43 -20.08
N LYS A 145 4.83 6.14 -21.38
CA LYS A 145 6.13 6.05 -22.06
C LYS A 145 6.75 7.41 -22.31
N PHE A 146 5.96 8.42 -22.67
CA PHE A 146 6.44 9.79 -22.94
C PHE A 146 6.52 10.67 -21.67
N GLY A 147 5.76 10.36 -20.62
CA GLY A 147 5.78 11.08 -19.34
C GLY A 147 7.00 10.78 -18.46
N LYS A 148 7.81 9.76 -18.76
CA LYS A 148 8.98 9.34 -17.96
C LYS A 148 10.19 10.26 -18.06
N LYS A 149 10.16 11.35 -18.81
CA LYS A 149 11.30 12.30 -18.96
C LYS A 149 11.45 13.32 -17.82
N SER A 150 10.58 13.33 -16.79
CA SER A 150 10.57 14.38 -15.75
C SER A 150 11.05 13.95 -14.37
N PHE A 151 11.51 12.71 -14.14
CA PHE A 151 11.95 12.26 -12.82
C PHE A 151 13.42 11.76 -12.80
N ARG A 152 14.30 12.51 -13.47
CA ARG A 152 15.76 12.40 -13.26
C ARG A 152 16.32 13.82 -13.08
N LYS A 153 16.23 14.31 -11.87
CA LYS A 153 17.18 15.26 -11.26
C LYS A 153 17.22 14.99 -9.78
#